data_2b5a11bf798b067e3483a91fd06e656b
#
_entry.id   2b5a11bf798b067e3483a91fd06e656b
#
_cell.length_a   1.000
_cell.length_b   1.000
_cell.length_c   1.000
_cell.angle_alpha   90.00
_cell.angle_beta   90.00
_cell.angle_gamma   90.00
#
_symmetry.space_group_name_H-M   'P 1'
#
loop_
_entity.id
_entity.type
_entity.pdbx_description
1 polymer ?
#
loop_
_entity_poly.entity_id
_entity_poly.type
_entity_poly.pdbx_seq_one_letter_code
_entity_poly.pdbx_strand_id
1 'polypeptide(L)'
;MLAEFKRRGFVKMYKIQTLNKIAAVGLNILDRDNYEIASEINNPDAILVRSADMHQMQLSENVKAVARAGAGTNNIPIPELTEKGVVVFNTPGANANAVKELVILGLLLASRPVLYANQWANSLAGKGDEIPDLAEKGKSQFVGPELKGKTLGVIGLGAIGAMVANTAIKLGMNVIG
;
A
#
# COMPACT_ATOMS: atom_id res chain seq x y z
N MET A 1 34.84 4.16 46.08
CA MET A 1 34.64 3.34 44.87
C MET A 1 33.64 2.24 45.20
N LEU A 2 32.41 2.61 45.43
CA LEU A 2 31.29 1.68 45.68
C LEU A 2 30.10 2.14 44.89
N ALA A 3 30.01 1.56 43.70
CA ALA A 3 28.81 1.00 43.10
C ALA A 3 27.64 1.96 42.89
N GLU A 4 27.64 2.57 41.74
CA GLU A 4 26.43 2.81 41.00
C GLU A 4 25.83 1.45 40.55
N PHE A 5 25.19 0.76 41.46
CA PHE A 5 24.18 -0.24 41.12
C PHE A 5 22.95 0.53 40.65
N LYS A 6 22.95 0.99 39.39
CA LYS A 6 21.72 1.37 38.70
C LYS A 6 20.77 0.20 38.84
N ARG A 7 19.72 0.38 39.64
CA ARG A 7 18.52 -0.46 39.61
C ARG A 7 17.98 -0.44 38.15
N ARG A 8 18.47 -1.33 37.32
CA ARG A 8 17.72 -1.76 36.13
C ARG A 8 16.52 -2.52 36.68
N GLY A 9 15.44 -1.80 36.99
CA GLY A 9 14.14 -2.40 37.12
C GLY A 9 13.94 -3.24 35.83
N PHE A 10 13.38 -4.43 35.97
CA PHE A 10 13.04 -5.26 34.82
C PHE A 10 12.18 -4.40 33.89
N VAL A 11 12.76 -3.84 32.85
CA VAL A 11 12.02 -3.18 31.78
C VAL A 11 11.28 -4.30 31.08
N LYS A 12 9.96 -4.33 31.20
CA LYS A 12 9.13 -5.33 30.52
C LYS A 12 9.36 -5.18 29.02
N MET A 13 9.94 -6.17 28.39
CA MET A 13 10.05 -6.24 26.94
C MET A 13 8.69 -6.60 26.35
N TYR A 14 8.13 -5.72 25.55
CA TYR A 14 6.86 -5.94 24.86
C TYR A 14 7.07 -6.78 23.59
N LYS A 15 6.20 -7.76 23.39
CA LYS A 15 6.26 -8.67 22.26
C LYS A 15 5.30 -8.23 21.17
N ILE A 16 5.83 -8.00 19.97
CA ILE A 16 5.04 -7.56 18.83
C ILE A 16 5.12 -8.63 17.73
N GLN A 17 3.98 -9.25 17.44
CA GLN A 17 3.87 -10.17 16.31
C GLN A 17 3.59 -9.40 15.02
N THR A 18 4.30 -9.75 13.93
CA THR A 18 4.03 -9.23 12.61
C THR A 18 3.32 -10.26 11.76
N LEU A 19 2.13 -9.90 11.26
CA LEU A 19 1.40 -10.71 10.28
C LEU A 19 1.62 -10.09 8.89
N ASN A 20 2.08 -10.89 7.94
CA ASN A 20 2.59 -10.45 6.64
C ASN A 20 3.93 -9.68 6.73
N LYS A 21 4.41 -9.29 5.56
CA LYS A 21 5.64 -8.50 5.45
C LYS A 21 5.34 -7.04 5.80
N ILE A 22 5.84 -6.58 6.94
CA ILE A 22 5.85 -5.17 7.33
C ILE A 22 7.22 -4.57 6.93
N ALA A 23 7.22 -3.33 6.44
CA ALA A 23 8.44 -2.67 6.00
C ALA A 23 9.44 -2.48 7.14
N ALA A 24 10.68 -2.88 6.93
CA ALA A 24 11.75 -2.79 7.94
C ALA A 24 11.96 -1.35 8.44
N VAL A 25 11.79 -0.35 7.59
CA VAL A 25 11.89 1.07 7.96
C VAL A 25 10.90 1.44 9.08
N GLY A 26 9.69 0.85 9.08
CA GLY A 26 8.72 1.06 10.15
C GLY A 26 9.07 0.27 11.42
N LEU A 27 9.52 -0.98 11.26
CA LEU A 27 9.89 -1.82 12.40
C LEU A 27 11.14 -1.30 13.14
N ASN A 28 12.05 -0.66 12.43
CA ASN A 28 13.29 -0.11 13.00
C ASN A 28 13.07 1.15 13.85
N ILE A 29 11.87 1.75 13.81
CA ILE A 29 11.49 2.86 14.71
C ILE A 29 11.26 2.34 16.15
N LEU A 30 10.89 1.06 16.28
CA LEU A 30 10.66 0.44 17.58
C LEU A 30 12.01 0.05 18.20
N ASP A 31 12.26 0.61 19.37
CA ASP A 31 13.48 0.36 20.13
C ASP A 31 13.57 -1.13 20.54
N ARG A 32 14.66 -1.77 20.17
CA ARG A 32 14.91 -3.20 20.43
C ARG A 32 15.20 -3.52 21.90
N ASP A 33 15.50 -2.53 22.71
CA ASP A 33 15.66 -2.70 24.14
C ASP A 33 14.30 -2.85 24.87
N ASN A 34 13.22 -2.37 24.23
CA ASN A 34 11.87 -2.39 24.77
C ASN A 34 10.90 -3.30 24.00
N TYR A 35 11.21 -3.62 22.73
CA TYR A 35 10.30 -4.37 21.84
C TYR A 35 10.99 -5.55 21.18
N GLU A 36 10.48 -6.74 21.43
CA GLU A 36 10.80 -7.96 20.68
C GLU A 36 9.80 -8.06 19.51
N ILE A 37 10.30 -8.14 18.26
CA ILE A 37 9.45 -8.16 17.06
C ILE A 37 9.79 -9.39 16.24
N ALA A 38 8.80 -10.26 16.00
CA ALA A 38 8.93 -11.44 15.19
C ALA A 38 7.61 -11.81 14.48
N SER A 39 7.70 -12.60 13.41
CA SER A 39 6.53 -13.18 12.76
C SER A 39 5.92 -14.32 13.56
N GLU A 40 6.76 -15.06 14.26
CA GLU A 40 6.36 -16.12 15.18
C GLU A 40 6.84 -15.78 16.58
N ILE A 41 5.90 -15.52 17.47
CA ILE A 41 6.18 -15.13 18.84
C ILE A 41 5.06 -15.63 19.76
N ASN A 42 5.46 -16.21 20.87
CA ASN A 42 4.49 -16.73 21.86
C ASN A 42 3.96 -15.58 22.74
N ASN A 43 2.64 -15.56 22.91
CA ASN A 43 1.94 -14.60 23.78
C ASN A 43 2.31 -13.13 23.46
N PRO A 44 2.05 -12.63 22.23
CA PRO A 44 2.32 -11.25 21.85
C PRO A 44 1.49 -10.27 22.69
N ASP A 45 2.06 -9.11 23.00
CA ASP A 45 1.37 -7.98 23.63
C ASP A 45 0.64 -7.12 22.55
N ALA A 46 1.14 -7.12 21.31
CA ALA A 46 0.54 -6.40 20.18
C ALA A 46 0.76 -7.12 18.85
N ILE A 47 -0.06 -6.78 17.85
CA ILE A 47 0.01 -7.34 16.51
C ILE A 47 0.11 -6.23 15.48
N LEU A 48 1.08 -6.33 14.57
CA LEU A 48 1.16 -5.53 13.36
C LEU A 48 0.69 -6.36 12.16
N VAL A 49 -0.36 -5.92 11.49
CA VAL A 49 -0.97 -6.62 10.36
C VAL A 49 -1.05 -5.73 9.14
N ARG A 50 -1.01 -6.31 7.94
CA ARG A 50 -1.31 -5.62 6.68
C ARG A 50 -2.55 -6.20 6.03
N SER A 51 -2.50 -7.40 5.49
CA SER A 51 -3.58 -8.02 4.71
C SER A 51 -3.99 -9.42 5.20
N ALA A 52 -3.33 -9.96 6.25
CA ALA A 52 -3.75 -11.23 6.82
C ALA A 52 -5.16 -11.12 7.39
N ASP A 53 -5.98 -12.13 7.16
CA ASP A 53 -7.30 -12.25 7.76
C ASP A 53 -7.17 -12.70 9.21
N MET A 54 -7.73 -11.90 10.12
CA MET A 54 -7.67 -12.16 11.56
C MET A 54 -8.98 -12.75 12.12
N HIS A 55 -10.03 -12.92 11.30
CA HIS A 55 -11.34 -13.36 11.79
C HIS A 55 -11.34 -14.78 12.38
N GLN A 56 -10.42 -15.64 11.92
CA GLN A 56 -10.29 -17.01 12.43
C GLN A 56 -9.10 -17.19 13.38
N MET A 57 -8.42 -16.09 13.73
CA MET A 57 -7.24 -16.16 14.60
C MET A 57 -7.65 -16.23 16.07
N GLN A 58 -7.13 -17.21 16.79
CA GLN A 58 -7.21 -17.23 18.24
C GLN A 58 -6.10 -16.33 18.79
N LEU A 59 -6.48 -15.18 19.32
CA LEU A 59 -5.54 -14.24 19.92
C LEU A 59 -5.29 -14.59 21.38
N SER A 60 -4.02 -14.46 21.79
CA SER A 60 -3.63 -14.55 23.20
C SER A 60 -4.33 -13.46 24.01
N GLU A 61 -4.68 -13.75 25.25
CA GLU A 61 -5.25 -12.79 26.22
C GLU A 61 -4.31 -11.60 26.52
N ASN A 62 -3.01 -11.76 26.22
CA ASN A 62 -2.02 -10.70 26.39
C ASN A 62 -2.12 -9.60 25.34
N VAL A 63 -2.76 -9.84 24.19
CA VAL A 63 -2.88 -8.86 23.11
C VAL A 63 -3.71 -7.67 23.58
N LYS A 64 -3.10 -6.48 23.54
CA LYS A 64 -3.69 -5.20 23.96
C LYS A 64 -3.97 -4.28 22.78
N ALA A 65 -3.25 -4.49 21.67
CA ALA A 65 -3.38 -3.63 20.52
C ALA A 65 -3.17 -4.41 19.22
N VAL A 66 -3.91 -4.01 18.19
CA VAL A 66 -3.70 -4.42 16.80
C VAL A 66 -3.50 -3.16 15.97
N ALA A 67 -2.41 -3.08 15.20
CA ALA A 67 -2.18 -1.96 14.31
C ALA A 67 -2.07 -2.45 12.86
N ARG A 68 -2.90 -1.85 11.97
CA ARG A 68 -2.91 -2.17 10.56
C ARG A 68 -2.05 -1.19 9.75
N ALA A 69 -1.10 -1.73 9.00
CA ALA A 69 -0.37 -0.99 7.97
C ALA A 69 -1.26 -0.82 6.72
N GLY A 70 -2.28 0.02 6.82
CA GLY A 70 -3.25 0.29 5.77
C GLY A 70 -4.51 0.99 6.28
N ALA A 71 -5.33 1.52 5.38
CA ALA A 71 -6.52 2.32 5.73
C ALA A 71 -7.75 1.46 6.08
N GLY A 72 -8.03 0.41 5.30
CA GLY A 72 -9.17 -0.46 5.55
C GLY A 72 -8.97 -1.34 6.78
N THR A 73 -10.05 -1.87 7.37
CA THR A 73 -10.00 -2.73 8.56
C THR A 73 -10.84 -4.00 8.39
N ASN A 74 -11.25 -4.29 7.17
CA ASN A 74 -12.13 -5.41 6.82
C ASN A 74 -11.55 -6.80 7.10
N ASN A 75 -10.27 -6.91 7.36
CA ASN A 75 -9.56 -8.15 7.72
C ASN A 75 -9.33 -8.29 9.23
N ILE A 76 -9.91 -7.40 10.04
CA ILE A 76 -9.74 -7.37 11.50
C ILE A 76 -11.14 -7.48 12.15
N PRO A 77 -11.35 -8.44 13.07
CA PRO A 77 -12.63 -8.62 13.76
C PRO A 77 -12.81 -7.56 14.86
N ILE A 78 -13.11 -6.31 14.48
CA ILE A 78 -13.19 -5.17 15.39
C ILE A 78 -14.21 -5.39 16.53
N PRO A 79 -15.45 -5.91 16.28
CA PRO A 79 -16.40 -6.13 17.36
C PRO A 79 -15.85 -7.03 18.46
N GLU A 80 -15.29 -8.18 18.11
CA GLU A 80 -14.74 -9.15 19.06
C GLU A 80 -13.53 -8.59 19.81
N LEU A 81 -12.69 -7.79 19.13
CA LEU A 81 -11.56 -7.14 19.76
C LEU A 81 -11.97 -6.05 20.75
N THR A 82 -13.03 -5.32 20.42
CA THR A 82 -13.60 -4.30 21.30
C THR A 82 -14.15 -4.92 22.59
N GLU A 83 -14.87 -6.04 22.50
CA GLU A 83 -15.36 -6.79 23.67
C GLU A 83 -14.23 -7.27 24.57
N LYS A 84 -13.07 -7.60 23.99
CA LYS A 84 -11.85 -8.00 24.72
C LYS A 84 -11.01 -6.83 25.21
N GLY A 85 -11.42 -5.59 24.96
CA GLY A 85 -10.68 -4.39 25.32
C GLY A 85 -9.36 -4.19 24.51
N VAL A 86 -9.25 -4.79 23.32
CA VAL A 86 -8.10 -4.65 22.42
C VAL A 86 -8.30 -3.43 21.52
N VAL A 87 -7.36 -2.50 21.56
CA VAL A 87 -7.40 -1.28 20.73
C VAL A 87 -6.96 -1.60 19.30
N VAL A 88 -7.70 -1.11 18.31
CA VAL A 88 -7.35 -1.28 16.89
C VAL A 88 -6.96 0.07 16.28
N PHE A 89 -5.79 0.12 15.66
CA PHE A 89 -5.27 1.26 14.92
C PHE A 89 -5.17 0.94 13.43
N ASN A 90 -5.38 1.96 12.59
CA ASN A 90 -5.12 1.90 11.16
C ASN A 90 -4.33 3.13 10.70
N THR A 91 -3.91 3.15 9.43
CA THR A 91 -3.11 4.25 8.86
C THR A 91 -3.82 4.85 7.63
N PRO A 92 -4.94 5.61 7.83
CA PRO A 92 -5.67 6.19 6.73
C PRO A 92 -4.80 7.22 5.98
N GLY A 93 -4.88 7.21 4.65
CA GLY A 93 -4.16 8.15 3.80
C GLY A 93 -2.70 7.81 3.50
N ALA A 94 -2.08 6.88 4.22
CA ALA A 94 -0.65 6.57 4.05
C ALA A 94 -0.27 6.13 2.62
N ASN A 95 -1.17 5.45 1.91
CA ASN A 95 -0.99 5.00 0.54
C ASN A 95 -1.74 5.84 -0.51
N ALA A 96 -2.38 6.95 -0.11
CA ALA A 96 -3.27 7.70 -1.00
C ALA A 96 -2.55 8.22 -2.25
N ASN A 97 -1.33 8.71 -2.12
CA ASN A 97 -0.54 9.17 -3.27
C ASN A 97 -0.19 8.02 -4.22
N ALA A 98 0.24 6.88 -3.70
CA ALA A 98 0.57 5.72 -4.54
C ALA A 98 -0.65 5.20 -5.32
N VAL A 99 -1.83 5.17 -4.69
CA VAL A 99 -3.08 4.81 -5.36
C VAL A 99 -3.45 5.83 -6.44
N LYS A 100 -3.34 7.14 -6.14
CA LYS A 100 -3.55 8.20 -7.14
C LYS A 100 -2.65 7.98 -8.37
N GLU A 101 -1.36 7.71 -8.18
CA GLU A 101 -0.42 7.49 -9.28
C GLU A 101 -0.81 6.28 -10.12
N LEU A 102 -1.24 5.19 -9.49
CA LEU A 102 -1.71 3.99 -10.19
C LEU A 102 -3.00 4.26 -10.99
N VAL A 103 -3.92 5.06 -10.46
CA VAL A 103 -5.13 5.49 -11.18
C VAL A 103 -4.76 6.31 -12.42
N ILE A 104 -3.85 7.27 -12.31
CA ILE A 104 -3.39 8.07 -13.46
C ILE A 104 -2.72 7.18 -14.50
N LEU A 105 -1.88 6.23 -14.09
CA LEU A 105 -1.33 5.23 -15.00
C LEU A 105 -2.44 4.45 -15.71
N GLY A 106 -3.46 3.99 -14.99
CA GLY A 106 -4.61 3.29 -15.56
C GLY A 106 -5.35 4.11 -16.61
N LEU A 107 -5.60 5.40 -16.35
CA LEU A 107 -6.23 6.32 -17.32
C LEU A 107 -5.38 6.48 -18.59
N LEU A 108 -4.07 6.59 -18.48
CA LEU A 108 -3.16 6.69 -19.62
C LEU A 108 -3.12 5.39 -20.42
N LEU A 109 -3.07 4.24 -19.76
CA LEU A 109 -3.09 2.92 -20.40
C LEU A 109 -4.45 2.63 -21.07
N ALA A 110 -5.56 3.09 -20.50
CA ALA A 110 -6.88 2.95 -21.10
C ALA A 110 -7.06 3.84 -22.34
N SER A 111 -6.35 4.96 -22.42
CA SER A 111 -6.40 5.86 -23.56
C SER A 111 -5.46 5.46 -24.69
N ARG A 112 -4.42 4.68 -24.43
CA ARG A 112 -3.42 4.25 -25.41
C ARG A 112 -3.00 2.80 -25.20
N PRO A 113 -2.93 1.97 -26.26
CA PRO A 113 -2.60 0.54 -26.16
C PRO A 113 -1.08 0.32 -25.96
N VAL A 114 -0.49 0.96 -24.93
CA VAL A 114 0.97 0.96 -24.71
C VAL A 114 1.53 -0.44 -24.50
N LEU A 115 0.80 -1.32 -23.82
CA LEU A 115 1.25 -2.70 -23.57
C LEU A 115 1.32 -3.51 -24.89
N TYR A 116 0.33 -3.36 -25.75
CA TYR A 116 0.35 -4.00 -27.07
C TYR A 116 1.43 -3.40 -27.98
N ALA A 117 1.62 -2.07 -27.93
CA ALA A 117 2.70 -1.40 -28.65
C ALA A 117 4.07 -1.92 -28.23
N ASN A 118 4.29 -2.12 -26.91
CA ASN A 118 5.53 -2.67 -26.40
C ASN A 118 5.75 -4.13 -26.85
N GLN A 119 4.72 -4.97 -26.79
CA GLN A 119 4.81 -6.36 -27.27
C GLN A 119 5.15 -6.40 -28.77
N TRP A 120 4.49 -5.58 -29.57
CA TRP A 120 4.77 -5.46 -30.99
C TRP A 120 6.19 -4.94 -31.27
N ALA A 121 6.64 -3.90 -30.59
CA ALA A 121 8.01 -3.38 -30.73
C ALA A 121 9.05 -4.46 -30.42
N ASN A 122 8.84 -5.25 -29.36
CA ASN A 122 9.72 -6.36 -29.02
C ASN A 122 9.71 -7.47 -30.12
N SER A 123 8.62 -7.65 -30.85
CA SER A 123 8.55 -8.63 -31.95
C SER A 123 9.35 -8.24 -33.19
N LEU A 124 9.81 -6.99 -33.27
CA LEU A 124 10.72 -6.52 -34.31
C LEU A 124 12.17 -6.87 -34.06
N ALA A 125 12.51 -7.42 -32.87
CA ALA A 125 13.85 -7.84 -32.57
C ALA A 125 14.38 -8.85 -33.61
N GLY A 126 15.60 -8.64 -34.08
CA GLY A 126 16.23 -9.48 -35.12
C GLY A 126 15.89 -9.13 -36.57
N LYS A 127 15.07 -8.09 -36.81
CA LYS A 127 14.72 -7.62 -38.17
C LYS A 127 15.80 -6.70 -38.79
N GLY A 128 16.86 -6.39 -38.08
CA GLY A 128 17.99 -5.62 -38.60
C GLY A 128 17.58 -4.27 -39.21
N ASP A 129 18.04 -4.01 -40.41
CA ASP A 129 17.87 -2.74 -41.11
C ASP A 129 16.41 -2.47 -41.57
N GLU A 130 15.52 -3.47 -41.46
CA GLU A 130 14.07 -3.31 -41.78
C GLU A 130 13.29 -2.62 -40.66
N ILE A 131 13.85 -2.52 -39.43
CA ILE A 131 13.17 -2.00 -38.26
C ILE A 131 12.58 -0.60 -38.46
N PRO A 132 13.29 0.39 -39.03
CA PRO A 132 12.72 1.72 -39.23
C PRO A 132 11.45 1.72 -40.09
N ASP A 133 11.46 0.97 -41.16
CA ASP A 133 10.33 0.89 -42.09
C ASP A 133 9.13 0.15 -41.46
N LEU A 134 9.41 -0.94 -40.76
CA LEU A 134 8.39 -1.70 -40.02
C LEU A 134 7.77 -0.84 -38.90
N ALA A 135 8.59 -0.09 -38.18
CA ALA A 135 8.12 0.81 -37.13
C ALA A 135 7.22 1.92 -37.70
N GLU A 136 7.63 2.53 -38.82
CA GLU A 136 6.84 3.59 -39.47
C GLU A 136 5.50 3.07 -39.96
N LYS A 137 5.47 1.91 -40.62
CA LYS A 137 4.24 1.29 -41.13
C LYS A 137 3.30 0.79 -40.04
N GLY A 138 3.86 0.33 -38.87
CA GLY A 138 3.09 -0.32 -37.84
C GLY A 138 2.61 0.60 -36.72
N LYS A 139 3.25 1.75 -36.47
CA LYS A 139 2.95 2.64 -35.33
C LYS A 139 1.51 3.16 -35.30
N SER A 140 0.86 3.30 -36.47
CA SER A 140 -0.51 3.82 -36.58
C SER A 140 -1.56 2.95 -35.90
N GLN A 141 -1.32 1.64 -35.76
CA GLN A 141 -2.23 0.74 -35.06
C GLN A 141 -2.33 0.96 -33.55
N PHE A 142 -1.41 1.75 -32.97
CA PHE A 142 -1.35 2.05 -31.54
C PHE A 142 -1.80 3.48 -31.21
N VAL A 143 -2.48 4.13 -32.12
CA VAL A 143 -3.06 5.46 -31.88
C VAL A 143 -4.20 5.35 -30.85
N GLY A 144 -4.31 6.34 -29.99
CA GLY A 144 -5.39 6.45 -29.03
C GLY A 144 -5.71 7.90 -28.67
N PRO A 145 -6.84 8.14 -28.02
CA PRO A 145 -7.27 9.51 -27.66
C PRO A 145 -6.39 10.11 -26.58
N GLU A 146 -6.35 11.43 -26.52
CA GLU A 146 -5.78 12.17 -25.39
C GLU A 146 -6.78 12.21 -24.22
N LEU A 147 -6.26 12.39 -23.00
CA LEU A 147 -7.08 12.63 -21.81
C LEU A 147 -7.65 14.05 -21.78
N LYS A 148 -6.92 15.01 -22.36
CA LYS A 148 -7.33 16.41 -22.41
C LYS A 148 -8.73 16.58 -23.00
N GLY A 149 -9.60 17.34 -22.32
CA GLY A 149 -10.98 17.60 -22.72
C GLY A 149 -11.97 16.47 -22.42
N LYS A 150 -11.50 15.28 -21.97
CA LYS A 150 -12.40 14.19 -21.53
C LYS A 150 -12.92 14.46 -20.13
N THR A 151 -14.05 13.85 -19.80
CA THR A 151 -14.68 13.96 -18.49
C THR A 151 -14.39 12.72 -17.65
N LEU A 152 -13.89 12.91 -16.43
CA LEU A 152 -13.68 11.87 -15.43
C LEU A 152 -14.75 12.01 -14.33
N GLY A 153 -15.53 10.95 -14.12
CA GLY A 153 -16.39 10.82 -12.94
C GLY A 153 -15.61 10.22 -11.76
N VAL A 154 -15.68 10.86 -10.59
CA VAL A 154 -15.01 10.40 -9.37
C VAL A 154 -16.07 10.12 -8.31
N ILE A 155 -16.34 8.85 -8.03
CA ILE A 155 -17.27 8.44 -6.97
C ILE A 155 -16.53 8.42 -5.64
N GLY A 156 -16.82 9.41 -4.79
CA GLY A 156 -16.18 9.60 -3.49
C GLY A 156 -14.93 10.49 -3.53
N LEU A 157 -15.08 11.71 -3.02
CA LEU A 157 -14.02 12.73 -2.93
C LEU A 157 -13.28 12.70 -1.59
N GLY A 158 -13.00 11.49 -1.08
CA GLY A 158 -12.11 11.29 0.07
C GLY A 158 -10.64 11.55 -0.27
N ALA A 159 -9.72 11.12 0.61
CA ALA A 159 -8.28 11.40 0.49
C ALA A 159 -7.71 11.02 -0.89
N ILE A 160 -8.11 9.89 -1.46
CA ILE A 160 -7.64 9.43 -2.78
C ILE A 160 -8.38 10.15 -3.90
N GLY A 161 -9.72 10.16 -3.86
CA GLY A 161 -10.55 10.72 -4.93
C GLY A 161 -10.25 12.20 -5.18
N ALA A 162 -10.08 13.00 -4.13
CA ALA A 162 -9.68 14.40 -4.25
C ALA A 162 -8.30 14.57 -4.91
N MET A 163 -7.33 13.72 -4.59
CA MET A 163 -6.01 13.76 -5.23
C MET A 163 -6.07 13.37 -6.71
N VAL A 164 -6.88 12.36 -7.06
CA VAL A 164 -7.12 11.94 -8.45
C VAL A 164 -7.79 13.05 -9.22
N ALA A 165 -8.88 13.64 -8.68
CA ALA A 165 -9.62 14.73 -9.30
C ALA A 165 -8.71 15.94 -9.61
N ASN A 166 -7.93 16.39 -8.62
CA ASN A 166 -7.01 17.50 -8.80
C ASN A 166 -5.90 17.20 -9.83
N THR A 167 -5.45 15.97 -9.93
CA THR A 167 -4.45 15.57 -10.93
C THR A 167 -5.06 15.50 -12.32
N ALA A 168 -6.28 14.98 -12.46
CA ALA A 168 -7.00 14.90 -13.72
C ALA A 168 -7.28 16.30 -14.30
N ILE A 169 -7.66 17.27 -13.44
CA ILE A 169 -7.83 18.67 -13.86
C ILE A 169 -6.51 19.23 -14.42
N LYS A 170 -5.37 18.96 -13.78
CA LYS A 170 -4.05 19.40 -14.26
C LYS A 170 -3.66 18.72 -15.59
N LEU A 171 -4.18 17.54 -15.89
CA LEU A 171 -4.04 16.89 -17.19
C LEU A 171 -5.03 17.43 -18.25
N GLY A 172 -5.80 18.45 -17.92
CA GLY A 172 -6.76 19.09 -18.82
C GLY A 172 -8.08 18.34 -18.98
N MET A 173 -8.41 17.44 -18.05
CA MET A 173 -9.71 16.76 -18.01
C MET A 173 -10.78 17.64 -17.34
N ASN A 174 -12.04 17.42 -17.69
CA ASN A 174 -13.17 17.86 -16.88
C ASN A 174 -13.42 16.81 -15.79
N VAL A 175 -13.77 17.24 -14.57
CA VAL A 175 -14.03 16.32 -13.46
C VAL A 175 -15.40 16.59 -12.87
N ILE A 176 -16.15 15.52 -12.63
CA ILE A 176 -17.43 15.51 -11.91
C ILE A 176 -17.32 14.48 -10.77
N GLY A 177 -17.90 14.80 -9.59
CA GLY A 177 -17.82 13.96 -8.39
C GLY A 177 -19.06 14.07 -7.52
#